data_7b8dfda1957165b6d608e243de0376e1
#
_entry.id   7b8dfda1957165b6d608e243de0376e1
#
_cell.length_a   1.000
_cell.length_b   1.000
_cell.length_c   1.000
_cell.angle_alpha   90.00
_cell.angle_beta   90.00
_cell.angle_gamma   90.00
#
_symmetry.space_group_name_H-M   'P 1'
#
loop_
_entity.id
_entity.type
_entity.pdbx_description
1 polymer ?
#
loop_
_entity_poly.entity_id
_entity_poly.type
_entity_poly.pdbx_seq_one_letter_code
_entity_poly.pdbx_strand_id
1 'polypeptide(L)'
;MAWARTATPNELALAAEDVRIETDEDRLVAYLRMFRRHVFPQPIDRLLDLARAENDDIARAALVALSNVVDNRVRALGLDLITGLKWRGFAVGLLTRNEERSDYRVLEGLLGEAIDPYIYHCMGIDVRRFVEAHRSEEAERSLLLLYENGPCSLCRHGAVEELIAIDRLPAWIREECQYDAYSETRKLVASKA
;
A
#
# COMPACT_ATOMS: atom_id res chain seq x y z
N MET A 1 3.23 19.75 -5.94
CA MET A 1 2.10 20.30 -5.17
C MET A 1 2.56 20.59 -3.72
N ALA A 2 3.17 21.74 -3.46
CA ALA A 2 3.60 22.13 -2.11
C ALA A 2 2.39 22.41 -1.19
N TRP A 3 1.35 23.05 -1.74
CA TRP A 3 0.16 23.46 -1.00
C TRP A 3 -0.60 22.30 -0.31
N ALA A 4 -0.74 21.14 -0.96
CA ALA A 4 -1.42 20.01 -0.35
C ALA A 4 -0.76 19.48 0.95
N ARG A 5 0.49 19.86 1.23
CA ARG A 5 1.17 19.47 2.49
C ARG A 5 0.80 20.35 3.67
N THR A 6 0.29 21.53 3.42
CA THR A 6 0.00 22.58 4.41
C THR A 6 -1.48 22.93 4.46
N ALA A 7 -2.33 22.21 3.71
CA ALA A 7 -3.76 22.47 3.64
C ALA A 7 -4.43 22.33 5.03
N THR A 8 -5.20 23.33 5.38
CA THR A 8 -6.00 23.35 6.60
C THR A 8 -7.22 22.43 6.50
N PRO A 9 -7.82 22.00 7.62
CA PRO A 9 -9.06 21.22 7.59
C PRO A 9 -10.19 21.85 6.77
N ASN A 10 -10.33 23.19 6.82
CA ASN A 10 -11.34 23.91 6.05
C ASN A 10 -11.08 23.85 4.54
N GLU A 11 -9.82 24.00 4.11
CA GLU A 11 -9.45 23.87 2.70
C GLU A 11 -9.66 22.45 2.19
N LEU A 12 -9.37 21.44 3.02
CA LEU A 12 -9.67 20.04 2.68
C LEU A 12 -11.17 19.77 2.58
N ALA A 13 -11.99 20.38 3.44
CA ALA A 13 -13.43 20.27 3.36
C ALA A 13 -13.98 20.89 2.06
N LEU A 14 -13.50 22.08 1.69
CA LEU A 14 -13.87 22.73 0.43
C LEU A 14 -13.45 21.89 -0.78
N ALA A 15 -12.21 21.38 -0.78
CA ALA A 15 -11.74 20.52 -1.87
C ALA A 15 -12.56 19.21 -1.98
N ALA A 16 -13.05 18.68 -0.86
CA ALA A 16 -13.93 17.52 -0.88
C ALA A 16 -15.30 17.84 -1.47
N GLU A 17 -15.85 19.03 -1.20
CA GLU A 17 -17.07 19.50 -1.87
C GLU A 17 -16.86 19.64 -3.38
N ASP A 18 -15.72 20.23 -3.78
CA ASP A 18 -15.37 20.31 -5.20
C ASP A 18 -15.29 18.94 -5.86
N VAL A 19 -14.65 17.94 -5.22
CA VAL A 19 -14.62 16.52 -5.73
C VAL A 19 -16.03 15.98 -5.96
N ARG A 20 -17.00 16.35 -5.12
CA ARG A 20 -18.38 15.81 -5.22
C ARG A 20 -19.12 16.33 -6.44
N ILE A 21 -18.82 17.53 -6.92
CA ILE A 21 -19.57 18.22 -7.99
C ILE A 21 -18.76 18.42 -9.27
N GLU A 22 -17.43 18.32 -9.22
CA GLU A 22 -16.56 18.58 -10.38
C GLU A 22 -16.78 17.54 -11.49
N THR A 23 -16.87 18.05 -12.72
CA THR A 23 -17.05 17.26 -13.93
C THR A 23 -15.86 17.36 -14.89
N ASP A 24 -15.00 18.38 -14.73
CA ASP A 24 -13.76 18.49 -15.48
C ASP A 24 -12.76 17.46 -14.94
N GLU A 25 -12.30 16.56 -15.79
CA GLU A 25 -11.48 15.41 -15.41
C GLU A 25 -10.10 15.83 -14.86
N ASP A 26 -9.46 16.85 -15.44
CA ASP A 26 -8.14 17.31 -15.00
C ASP A 26 -8.22 17.98 -13.63
N ARG A 27 -9.25 18.78 -13.39
CA ARG A 27 -9.49 19.39 -12.09
C ARG A 27 -9.85 18.37 -11.04
N LEU A 28 -10.70 17.39 -11.39
CA LEU A 28 -11.08 16.29 -10.51
C LEU A 28 -9.84 15.51 -10.05
N VAL A 29 -8.95 15.14 -10.98
CA VAL A 29 -7.68 14.48 -10.64
C VAL A 29 -6.82 15.38 -9.74
N ALA A 30 -6.77 16.69 -9.99
CA ALA A 30 -6.02 17.62 -9.16
C ALA A 30 -6.55 17.69 -7.72
N TYR A 31 -7.87 17.75 -7.53
CA TYR A 31 -8.51 17.71 -6.21
C TYR A 31 -8.30 16.36 -5.50
N LEU A 32 -8.51 15.23 -6.18
CA LEU A 32 -8.28 13.91 -5.61
C LEU A 32 -6.85 13.72 -5.10
N ARG A 33 -5.85 14.25 -5.83
CA ARG A 33 -4.43 14.17 -5.43
C ARG A 33 -4.12 14.90 -4.12
N MET A 34 -4.97 15.84 -3.68
CA MET A 34 -4.83 16.49 -2.37
C MET A 34 -5.02 15.46 -1.23
N PHE A 35 -5.90 14.49 -1.42
CA PHE A 35 -6.21 13.46 -0.44
C PHE A 35 -5.24 12.27 -0.44
N ARG A 36 -4.15 12.35 -1.20
CA ARG A 36 -3.10 11.32 -1.15
C ARG A 36 -2.49 11.15 0.25
N ARG A 37 -2.52 12.19 1.09
CA ARG A 37 -1.94 12.20 2.44
C ARG A 37 -2.91 12.68 3.51
N HIS A 38 -4.14 12.94 3.13
CA HIS A 38 -5.20 13.43 4.01
C HIS A 38 -6.40 12.51 3.93
N VAL A 39 -7.09 12.36 5.04
CA VAL A 39 -8.35 11.62 5.07
C VAL A 39 -9.41 12.42 4.32
N PHE A 40 -10.09 11.79 3.37
CA PHE A 40 -11.24 12.40 2.71
C PHE A 40 -12.42 12.41 3.68
N PRO A 41 -13.12 13.55 3.87
CA PRO A 41 -14.25 13.62 4.77
C PRO A 41 -15.46 12.85 4.21
N GLN A 42 -16.26 12.29 5.11
CA GLN A 42 -17.52 11.61 4.75
C GLN A 42 -18.54 12.60 4.17
N PRO A 43 -19.42 12.16 3.26
CA PRO A 43 -19.56 10.80 2.74
C PRO A 43 -18.54 10.50 1.62
N ILE A 44 -18.18 9.22 1.44
CA ILE A 44 -17.19 8.76 0.45
C ILE A 44 -17.80 8.16 -0.81
N ASP A 45 -19.12 8.20 -0.97
CA ASP A 45 -19.83 7.54 -2.06
C ASP A 45 -19.26 7.92 -3.42
N ARG A 46 -19.04 9.23 -3.64
CA ARG A 46 -18.44 9.72 -4.88
C ARG A 46 -17.03 9.16 -5.12
N LEU A 47 -16.20 8.99 -4.08
CA LEU A 47 -14.88 8.37 -4.23
C LEU A 47 -14.97 6.91 -4.64
N LEU A 48 -15.92 6.16 -4.10
CA LEU A 48 -16.15 4.76 -4.47
C LEU A 48 -16.59 4.63 -5.94
N ASP A 49 -17.42 5.57 -6.42
CA ASP A 49 -17.80 5.63 -7.83
C ASP A 49 -16.60 5.99 -8.72
N LEU A 50 -15.83 7.01 -8.33
CA LEU A 50 -14.64 7.45 -9.07
C LEU A 50 -13.53 6.40 -9.11
N ALA A 51 -13.42 5.54 -8.10
CA ALA A 51 -12.49 4.41 -8.11
C ALA A 51 -12.81 3.36 -9.19
N ARG A 52 -14.02 3.40 -9.76
CA ARG A 52 -14.50 2.54 -10.87
C ARG A 52 -14.63 3.31 -12.20
N ALA A 53 -14.18 4.56 -12.27
CA ALA A 53 -14.25 5.37 -13.47
C ALA A 53 -13.48 4.72 -14.64
N GLU A 54 -13.94 4.98 -15.86
CA GLU A 54 -13.26 4.53 -17.09
C GLU A 54 -11.91 5.24 -17.28
N ASN A 55 -11.82 6.51 -16.85
CA ASN A 55 -10.58 7.28 -16.86
C ASN A 55 -9.63 6.76 -15.77
N ASP A 56 -8.50 6.18 -16.19
CA ASP A 56 -7.52 5.55 -15.32
C ASP A 56 -6.85 6.51 -14.32
N ASP A 57 -6.67 7.77 -14.70
CA ASP A 57 -6.06 8.78 -13.81
C ASP A 57 -7.01 9.17 -12.68
N ILE A 58 -8.31 9.26 -12.97
CA ILE A 58 -9.36 9.48 -11.98
C ILE A 58 -9.46 8.27 -11.05
N ALA A 59 -9.60 7.06 -11.60
CA ALA A 59 -9.72 5.84 -10.81
C ALA A 59 -8.51 5.66 -9.88
N ARG A 60 -7.30 5.85 -10.40
CA ARG A 60 -6.06 5.77 -9.61
C ARG A 60 -6.02 6.82 -8.49
N ALA A 61 -6.36 8.06 -8.79
CA ALA A 61 -6.34 9.13 -7.80
C ALA A 61 -7.37 8.89 -6.68
N ALA A 62 -8.56 8.38 -7.03
CA ALA A 62 -9.61 8.00 -6.08
C ALA A 62 -9.18 6.82 -5.19
N LEU A 63 -8.56 5.76 -5.75
CA LEU A 63 -8.02 4.64 -4.98
C LEU A 63 -6.97 5.08 -3.97
N VAL A 64 -6.06 5.98 -4.38
CA VAL A 64 -5.06 6.55 -3.47
C VAL A 64 -5.70 7.41 -2.38
N ALA A 65 -6.75 8.15 -2.66
CA ALA A 65 -7.49 8.92 -1.64
C ALA A 65 -8.22 7.98 -0.66
N LEU A 66 -8.86 6.93 -1.17
CA LEU A 66 -9.57 5.91 -0.37
C LEU A 66 -8.65 5.15 0.57
N SER A 67 -7.37 4.93 0.22
CA SER A 67 -6.41 4.22 1.09
C SER A 67 -6.17 4.93 2.44
N ASN A 68 -6.57 6.19 2.58
CA ASN A 68 -6.51 6.94 3.84
C ASN A 68 -7.83 6.89 4.64
N VAL A 69 -8.87 6.24 4.14
CA VAL A 69 -10.21 6.22 4.75
C VAL A 69 -10.44 4.92 5.49
N VAL A 70 -11.01 5.01 6.70
CA VAL A 70 -11.50 3.86 7.48
C VAL A 70 -12.99 3.70 7.20
N ASP A 71 -13.36 2.67 6.42
CA ASP A 71 -14.75 2.37 6.05
C ASP A 71 -14.83 0.94 5.48
N ASN A 72 -15.79 0.14 5.93
CA ASN A 72 -15.96 -1.24 5.47
C ASN A 72 -16.15 -1.36 3.95
N ARG A 73 -16.69 -0.34 3.29
CA ARG A 73 -16.86 -0.31 1.83
C ARG A 73 -15.51 -0.16 1.12
N VAL A 74 -14.55 0.54 1.73
CA VAL A 74 -13.16 0.63 1.22
C VAL A 74 -12.48 -0.73 1.31
N ARG A 75 -12.66 -1.44 2.44
CA ARG A 75 -12.19 -2.82 2.57
C ARG A 75 -12.79 -3.74 1.51
N ALA A 76 -14.11 -3.69 1.34
CA ALA A 76 -14.81 -4.51 0.34
C ALA A 76 -14.27 -4.23 -1.08
N LEU A 77 -14.04 -2.96 -1.42
CA LEU A 77 -13.41 -2.58 -2.69
C LEU A 77 -11.99 -3.16 -2.81
N GLY A 78 -11.19 -3.11 -1.75
CA GLY A 78 -9.83 -3.69 -1.73
C GLY A 78 -9.86 -5.19 -2.05
N LEU A 79 -10.72 -5.95 -1.40
CA LEU A 79 -10.89 -7.40 -1.64
C LEU A 79 -11.38 -7.70 -3.08
N ASP A 80 -12.28 -6.88 -3.62
CA ASP A 80 -12.76 -7.00 -5.01
C ASP A 80 -11.61 -6.77 -6.02
N LEU A 81 -10.77 -5.76 -5.80
CA LEU A 81 -9.64 -5.44 -6.68
C LEU A 81 -8.55 -6.52 -6.71
N ILE A 82 -8.44 -7.35 -5.68
CA ILE A 82 -7.50 -8.47 -5.62
C ILE A 82 -7.78 -9.48 -6.71
N THR A 83 -9.04 -9.71 -7.02
CA THR A 83 -9.47 -10.66 -8.06
C THR A 83 -9.23 -10.15 -9.49
N GLY A 84 -9.09 -8.82 -9.65
CA GLY A 84 -8.84 -8.16 -10.93
C GLY A 84 -7.36 -7.92 -11.21
N LEU A 85 -6.96 -7.87 -12.48
CA LEU A 85 -5.55 -7.63 -12.85
C LEU A 85 -5.19 -6.13 -12.80
N LYS A 86 -6.11 -5.27 -13.21
CA LYS A 86 -5.80 -3.86 -13.51
C LYS A 86 -5.40 -3.03 -12.28
N TRP A 87 -6.10 -3.20 -11.16
CA TRP A 87 -5.93 -2.36 -9.96
C TRP A 87 -5.41 -3.13 -8.74
N ARG A 88 -5.00 -4.37 -8.93
CA ARG A 88 -4.50 -5.26 -7.87
C ARG A 88 -3.39 -4.61 -7.03
N GLY A 89 -2.50 -3.82 -7.65
CA GLY A 89 -1.44 -3.10 -6.94
C GLY A 89 -1.93 -2.06 -5.92
N PHE A 90 -3.21 -1.63 -5.98
CA PHE A 90 -3.79 -0.70 -5.01
C PHE A 90 -4.57 -1.39 -3.89
N ALA A 91 -4.89 -2.67 -4.05
CA ALA A 91 -5.74 -3.42 -3.12
C ALA A 91 -5.18 -3.43 -1.69
N VAL A 92 -3.88 -3.70 -1.53
CA VAL A 92 -3.22 -3.74 -0.22
C VAL A 92 -3.29 -2.38 0.48
N GLY A 93 -3.10 -1.28 -0.26
CA GLY A 93 -3.24 0.07 0.29
C GLY A 93 -4.62 0.36 0.86
N LEU A 94 -5.70 -0.19 0.25
CA LEU A 94 -7.06 -0.06 0.77
C LEU A 94 -7.30 -0.89 2.02
N LEU A 95 -6.62 -2.02 2.17
CA LEU A 95 -6.71 -2.88 3.35
C LEU A 95 -5.93 -2.31 4.53
N THR A 96 -4.86 -1.54 4.31
CA THR A 96 -3.93 -1.11 5.38
C THR A 96 -4.60 -0.35 6.54
N ARG A 97 -5.67 0.40 6.31
CA ARG A 97 -6.42 1.07 7.37
C ARG A 97 -7.71 0.34 7.77
N ASN A 98 -7.99 -0.75 7.11
CA ASN A 98 -9.24 -1.51 7.23
C ASN A 98 -8.93 -3.01 7.40
N GLU A 99 -7.82 -3.31 8.08
CA GLU A 99 -7.30 -4.66 8.18
C GLU A 99 -8.20 -5.60 8.98
N GLU A 100 -8.13 -6.86 8.61
CA GLU A 100 -8.59 -8.00 9.40
C GLU A 100 -7.49 -9.07 9.40
N ARG A 101 -7.48 -9.89 10.44
CA ARG A 101 -6.48 -10.96 10.62
C ARG A 101 -6.37 -11.90 9.40
N SER A 102 -7.48 -12.13 8.71
CA SER A 102 -7.53 -12.94 7.49
C SER A 102 -6.72 -12.37 6.32
N ASP A 103 -6.36 -11.08 6.34
CA ASP A 103 -5.70 -10.39 5.24
C ASP A 103 -4.26 -10.88 5.00
N TYR A 104 -3.58 -11.39 6.03
CA TYR A 104 -2.25 -11.99 5.84
C TYR A 104 -2.26 -13.13 4.81
N ARG A 105 -3.32 -13.97 4.79
CA ARG A 105 -3.48 -15.01 3.76
C ARG A 105 -3.74 -14.43 2.37
N VAL A 106 -4.43 -13.31 2.32
CA VAL A 106 -4.68 -12.58 1.07
C VAL A 106 -3.36 -12.04 0.51
N LEU A 107 -2.50 -11.47 1.37
CA LEU A 107 -1.17 -10.99 0.99
C LEU A 107 -0.27 -12.12 0.50
N GLU A 108 -0.28 -13.28 1.15
CA GLU A 108 0.43 -14.47 0.69
C GLU A 108 -0.01 -14.88 -0.72
N GLY A 109 -1.32 -14.95 -0.97
CA GLY A 109 -1.86 -15.29 -2.28
C GLY A 109 -1.40 -14.32 -3.37
N LEU A 110 -1.46 -13.02 -3.08
CA LEU A 110 -1.02 -11.97 -4.00
C LEU A 110 0.47 -12.08 -4.36
N LEU A 111 1.32 -12.31 -3.37
CA LEU A 111 2.77 -12.37 -3.55
C LEU A 111 3.24 -13.72 -4.12
N GLY A 112 2.43 -14.76 -4.01
CA GLY A 112 2.73 -16.09 -4.57
C GLY A 112 2.46 -16.21 -6.06
N GLU A 113 1.78 -15.26 -6.69
CA GLU A 113 1.50 -15.27 -8.11
C GLU A 113 2.67 -14.69 -8.94
N ALA A 114 2.88 -15.22 -10.15
CA ALA A 114 3.84 -14.66 -11.10
C ALA A 114 3.28 -13.33 -11.63
N ILE A 115 3.92 -12.22 -11.26
CA ILE A 115 3.50 -10.85 -11.58
C ILE A 115 4.68 -10.12 -12.24
N ASP A 116 4.35 -9.14 -13.09
CA ASP A 116 5.35 -8.20 -13.62
C ASP A 116 6.22 -7.61 -12.49
N PRO A 117 7.57 -7.57 -12.64
CA PRO A 117 8.47 -7.10 -11.59
C PRO A 117 8.17 -5.70 -11.06
N TYR A 118 7.70 -4.78 -11.92
CA TYR A 118 7.34 -3.44 -11.48
C TYR A 118 6.08 -3.44 -10.62
N ILE A 119 5.07 -4.20 -11.02
CA ILE A 119 3.83 -4.38 -10.23
C ILE A 119 4.18 -5.03 -8.90
N TYR A 120 5.02 -6.07 -8.90
CA TYR A 120 5.48 -6.74 -7.69
C TYR A 120 6.20 -5.78 -6.74
N HIS A 121 7.09 -4.92 -7.28
CA HIS A 121 7.79 -3.90 -6.50
C HIS A 121 6.82 -2.93 -5.81
N CYS A 122 5.86 -2.38 -6.55
CA CYS A 122 4.86 -1.46 -6.00
C CYS A 122 4.01 -2.13 -4.92
N MET A 123 3.54 -3.34 -5.18
CA MET A 123 2.75 -4.13 -4.24
C MET A 123 3.56 -4.49 -2.99
N GLY A 124 4.84 -4.84 -3.14
CA GLY A 124 5.75 -5.12 -2.03
C GLY A 124 5.93 -3.93 -1.08
N ILE A 125 5.93 -2.70 -1.61
CA ILE A 125 5.95 -1.48 -0.78
C ILE A 125 4.69 -1.39 0.08
N ASP A 126 3.51 -1.68 -0.49
CA ASP A 126 2.26 -1.58 0.23
C ASP A 126 2.07 -2.74 1.23
N VAL A 127 2.51 -3.95 0.88
CA VAL A 127 2.57 -5.09 1.83
C VAL A 127 3.47 -4.76 3.03
N ARG A 128 4.65 -4.18 2.78
CA ARG A 128 5.54 -3.77 3.87
C ARG A 128 4.89 -2.72 4.76
N ARG A 129 4.22 -1.71 4.20
CA ARG A 129 3.46 -0.71 4.97
C ARG A 129 2.32 -1.31 5.78
N PHE A 130 1.65 -2.30 5.21
CA PHE A 130 0.61 -3.04 5.93
C PHE A 130 1.22 -3.76 7.14
N VAL A 131 2.31 -4.49 6.96
CA VAL A 131 3.00 -5.20 8.05
C VAL A 131 3.55 -4.23 9.10
N GLU A 132 4.15 -3.11 8.69
CA GLU A 132 4.66 -2.07 9.59
C GLU A 132 3.53 -1.49 10.49
N ALA A 133 2.34 -1.31 9.92
CA ALA A 133 1.17 -0.81 10.65
C ALA A 133 0.55 -1.84 11.61
N HIS A 134 0.62 -3.14 11.28
CA HIS A 134 -0.11 -4.22 11.96
C HIS A 134 0.79 -5.39 12.36
N ARG A 135 1.98 -5.14 12.86
CA ARG A 135 3.00 -6.15 13.18
C ARG A 135 2.43 -7.42 13.80
N SER A 136 2.53 -8.53 13.06
CA SER A 136 2.05 -9.85 13.47
C SER A 136 2.98 -10.92 12.93
N GLU A 137 3.16 -11.99 13.67
CA GLU A 137 3.88 -13.20 13.23
C GLU A 137 3.26 -13.80 11.95
N GLU A 138 1.98 -13.58 11.71
CA GLU A 138 1.27 -14.05 10.52
C GLU A 138 1.80 -13.43 9.23
N ALA A 139 2.53 -12.31 9.31
CA ALA A 139 3.19 -11.68 8.16
C ALA A 139 4.43 -12.46 7.66
N GLU A 140 4.96 -13.42 8.43
CA GLU A 140 6.21 -14.13 8.12
C GLU A 140 6.23 -14.65 6.68
N ARG A 141 5.19 -15.38 6.26
CA ARG A 141 5.14 -15.96 4.91
C ARG A 141 5.15 -14.92 3.80
N SER A 142 4.39 -13.84 3.96
CA SER A 142 4.37 -12.73 3.00
C SER A 142 5.74 -12.04 2.91
N LEU A 143 6.42 -11.85 4.04
CA LEU A 143 7.75 -11.24 4.07
C LEU A 143 8.82 -12.15 3.46
N LEU A 144 8.73 -13.47 3.66
CA LEU A 144 9.61 -14.44 2.99
C LEU A 144 9.42 -14.40 1.47
N LEU A 145 8.19 -14.36 0.99
CA LEU A 145 7.90 -14.19 -0.45
C LEU A 145 8.47 -12.87 -1.00
N LEU A 146 8.38 -11.78 -0.25
CA LEU A 146 8.99 -10.50 -0.63
C LEU A 146 10.52 -10.57 -0.67
N TYR A 147 11.14 -11.28 0.26
CA TYR A 147 12.59 -11.48 0.26
C TYR A 147 13.05 -12.29 -0.96
N GLU A 148 12.38 -13.42 -1.22
CA GLU A 148 12.74 -14.35 -2.29
C GLU A 148 12.51 -13.78 -3.69
N ASN A 149 11.40 -13.05 -3.89
CA ASN A 149 10.93 -12.61 -5.21
C ASN A 149 11.05 -11.09 -5.44
N GLY A 150 11.44 -10.32 -4.43
CA GLY A 150 11.57 -8.87 -4.53
C GLY A 150 12.59 -8.46 -5.59
N PRO A 151 12.20 -7.63 -6.59
CA PRO A 151 13.02 -7.37 -7.77
C PRO A 151 14.23 -6.46 -7.51
N CYS A 152 14.37 -5.91 -6.31
CA CYS A 152 15.48 -5.02 -5.98
C CYS A 152 15.96 -5.18 -4.53
N SER A 153 17.17 -4.69 -4.25
CA SER A 153 17.78 -4.73 -2.92
C SER A 153 16.96 -4.03 -1.84
N LEU A 154 16.21 -2.97 -2.19
CA LEU A 154 15.35 -2.27 -1.24
C LEU A 154 14.12 -3.11 -0.84
N CYS A 155 13.57 -3.91 -1.77
CA CYS A 155 12.48 -4.84 -1.45
C CYS A 155 12.97 -5.88 -0.44
N ARG A 156 14.13 -6.50 -0.70
CA ARG A 156 14.74 -7.49 0.21
C ARG A 156 15.09 -6.87 1.56
N HIS A 157 15.73 -5.69 1.56
CA HIS A 157 16.05 -4.97 2.80
C HIS A 157 14.83 -4.74 3.66
N GLY A 158 13.74 -4.20 3.07
CA GLY A 158 12.51 -3.95 3.81
C GLY A 158 11.84 -5.23 4.33
N ALA A 159 11.90 -6.34 3.58
CA ALA A 159 11.41 -7.63 4.07
C ALA A 159 12.22 -8.13 5.29
N VAL A 160 13.55 -8.00 5.25
CA VAL A 160 14.43 -8.37 6.37
C VAL A 160 14.17 -7.47 7.59
N GLU A 161 13.98 -6.17 7.38
CA GLU A 161 13.66 -5.21 8.45
C GLU A 161 12.39 -5.61 9.20
N GLU A 162 11.33 -5.93 8.47
CA GLU A 162 10.05 -6.35 9.08
C GLU A 162 10.11 -7.77 9.68
N LEU A 163 10.84 -8.72 9.07
CA LEU A 163 11.07 -10.04 9.67
C LEU A 163 11.78 -9.93 11.03
N ILE A 164 12.74 -9.03 11.15
CA ILE A 164 13.38 -8.73 12.44
C ILE A 164 12.37 -8.11 13.41
N ALA A 165 11.56 -7.17 12.92
CA ALA A 165 10.60 -6.44 13.77
C ALA A 165 9.50 -7.33 14.37
N ILE A 166 9.15 -8.44 13.70
CA ILE A 166 8.21 -9.45 14.18
C ILE A 166 8.89 -10.67 14.83
N ASP A 167 10.22 -10.64 15.01
CA ASP A 167 11.04 -11.73 15.57
C ASP A 167 10.92 -13.07 14.79
N ARG A 168 10.89 -12.99 13.46
CA ARG A 168 10.74 -14.13 12.55
C ARG A 168 11.82 -14.20 11.46
N LEU A 169 12.99 -13.58 11.68
CA LEU A 169 14.08 -13.67 10.70
C LEU A 169 14.73 -15.06 10.75
N PRO A 170 14.64 -15.88 9.66
CA PRO A 170 15.30 -17.18 9.60
C PRO A 170 16.82 -17.05 9.64
N ALA A 171 17.49 -18.05 10.24
CA ALA A 171 18.96 -18.08 10.34
C ALA A 171 19.63 -18.03 8.95
N TRP A 172 19.09 -18.75 7.97
CA TRP A 172 19.63 -18.77 6.60
C TRP A 172 19.57 -17.40 5.91
N ILE A 173 18.49 -16.62 6.10
CA ILE A 173 18.41 -15.23 5.58
C ILE A 173 19.45 -14.36 6.29
N ARG A 174 19.61 -14.50 7.60
CA ARG A 174 20.61 -13.74 8.35
C ARG A 174 22.03 -14.01 7.82
N GLU A 175 22.35 -15.26 7.52
CA GLU A 175 23.65 -15.64 6.95
C GLU A 175 23.83 -15.07 5.55
N GLU A 176 22.85 -15.20 4.68
CA GLU A 176 22.88 -14.67 3.31
C GLU A 176 23.02 -13.13 3.30
N CYS A 177 22.29 -12.44 4.17
CA CYS A 177 22.31 -10.98 4.26
C CYS A 177 23.64 -10.40 4.70
N GLN A 178 24.58 -11.17 5.28
CA GLN A 178 25.94 -10.72 5.55
C GLN A 178 26.70 -10.36 4.26
N TYR A 179 26.27 -10.92 3.14
CA TYR A 179 26.88 -10.73 1.80
C TYR A 179 25.98 -9.93 0.87
N ASP A 180 24.86 -9.36 1.35
CA ASP A 180 23.93 -8.59 0.51
C ASP A 180 24.64 -7.43 -0.18
N ALA A 181 24.29 -7.13 -1.42
CA ALA A 181 24.82 -6.01 -2.18
C ALA A 181 24.55 -4.66 -1.49
N TYR A 182 23.40 -4.54 -0.82
CA TYR A 182 23.02 -3.33 -0.11
C TYR A 182 23.63 -3.28 1.29
N SER A 183 24.51 -2.29 1.53
CA SER A 183 25.27 -2.17 2.78
C SER A 183 24.39 -2.05 4.02
N GLU A 184 23.23 -1.43 3.91
CA GLU A 184 22.31 -1.25 5.05
C GLU A 184 21.70 -2.59 5.50
N THR A 185 21.44 -3.53 4.57
CA THR A 185 21.02 -4.88 4.93
C THR A 185 22.12 -5.61 5.73
N ARG A 186 23.39 -5.51 5.29
CA ARG A 186 24.52 -6.10 6.04
C ARG A 186 24.64 -5.54 7.46
N LYS A 187 24.52 -4.21 7.61
CA LYS A 187 24.56 -3.54 8.93
C LYS A 187 23.39 -3.97 9.82
N LEU A 188 22.20 -4.07 9.22
CA LEU A 188 20.97 -4.43 9.93
C LEU A 188 21.09 -5.81 10.60
N VAL A 189 21.58 -6.83 9.86
CA VAL A 189 21.72 -8.18 10.42
C VAL A 189 22.87 -8.29 11.42
N ALA A 190 23.95 -7.50 11.25
CA ALA A 190 25.07 -7.45 12.19
C ALA A 190 24.71 -6.81 13.53
N SER A 191 23.79 -5.85 13.56
CA SER A 191 23.41 -5.13 14.77
C SER A 191 22.45 -5.92 15.68
N LYS A 192 21.92 -7.04 15.21
CA LYS A 192 20.95 -7.91 15.89
C LYS A 192 21.50 -9.33 16.15
N ALA A 193 22.82 -9.50 16.04
CA ALA A 193 23.54 -10.74 16.34
C ALA A 193 23.74 -10.94 17.84
#